data_6bc0601b356992b0e7bda9e75fcac2f0
#
_entry.id   6bc0601b356992b0e7bda9e75fcac2f0
#
_cell.length_a   1.000
_cell.length_b   1.000
_cell.length_c   1.000
_cell.angle_alpha   90.00
_cell.angle_beta   90.00
_cell.angle_gamma   90.00
#
_symmetry.space_group_name_H-M   'P 1'
#
loop_
_entity.id
_entity.type
_entity.pdbx_description
1 polymer ?
#
loop_
_entity_poly.entity_id
_entity_poly.type
_entity_poly.pdbx_seq_one_letter_code
_entity_poly.pdbx_strand_id
1 'polypeptide(L)'
;MNDPYKAFCDDFYVNLRLGSQLNLPHSRETLLHFFERVQKEFPNMTRFRKADNGDLNLEEDRGNHSYRWAAIEAKRLAAGHVNPASIEEALKLHKLMMQLAPYHLGISPVEIDYLDILFGFDLAFTGNHDEIISESMFGSSPLNCLAEEGGARAVDFQPTVTVALTEDCRLQARIDVVTRTNSYQVRTGDYSEDVISVYLILRRYWGDHPKEPMENMIEEMATRADELCSSHIIPRILRPISNAIASRS
;
A
#
# COMPACT_ATOMS: atom_id res chain seq x y z
N MET A 1 -21.29 5.22 -7.45
CA MET A 1 -20.03 5.96 -7.63
C MET A 1 -19.03 4.93 -8.13
N ASN A 2 -18.47 5.11 -9.32
CA ASN A 2 -17.52 4.14 -9.84
C ASN A 2 -16.18 4.43 -9.19
N ASP A 3 -15.61 3.46 -8.49
CA ASP A 3 -14.21 3.44 -8.11
C ASP A 3 -13.36 3.78 -9.36
N PRO A 4 -12.61 4.89 -9.38
CA PRO A 4 -11.89 5.33 -10.58
C PRO A 4 -10.81 4.34 -11.02
N TYR A 5 -10.43 3.39 -10.15
CA TYR A 5 -9.37 2.44 -10.37
C TYR A 5 -9.85 1.03 -10.73
N LYS A 6 -11.13 0.70 -10.46
CA LYS A 6 -11.71 -0.64 -10.69
C LYS A 6 -11.62 -1.14 -12.14
N ALA A 7 -11.45 -0.24 -13.10
CA ALA A 7 -11.28 -0.60 -14.51
C ALA A 7 -9.88 -1.13 -14.85
N PHE A 8 -8.91 -1.05 -13.93
CA PHE A 8 -7.50 -1.32 -14.20
C PHE A 8 -6.86 -2.33 -13.25
N CYS A 9 -7.56 -2.74 -12.20
CA CYS A 9 -7.09 -3.71 -11.21
C CYS A 9 -8.28 -4.48 -10.64
N ASP A 10 -8.00 -5.64 -10.05
CA ASP A 10 -8.99 -6.48 -9.39
C ASP A 10 -9.31 -5.95 -7.99
N ASP A 11 -8.27 -5.54 -7.25
CA ASP A 11 -8.39 -4.89 -5.96
C ASP A 11 -7.60 -3.58 -5.91
N PHE A 12 -8.23 -2.54 -5.36
CA PHE A 12 -7.61 -1.27 -5.02
C PHE A 12 -7.67 -1.06 -3.51
N TYR A 13 -6.61 -0.51 -2.92
CA TYR A 13 -6.63 -0.19 -1.51
C TYR A 13 -5.79 1.02 -1.15
N VAL A 14 -6.22 1.70 -0.09
CA VAL A 14 -5.51 2.83 0.50
C VAL A 14 -5.04 2.44 1.90
N ASN A 15 -3.74 2.47 2.12
CA ASN A 15 -3.13 2.18 3.41
C ASN A 15 -2.42 3.39 3.98
N LEU A 16 -2.48 3.53 5.30
CA LEU A 16 -1.74 4.48 6.11
C LEU A 16 -0.71 3.75 6.95
N ARG A 17 0.48 4.35 7.11
CA ARG A 17 1.49 3.90 8.07
C ARG A 17 2.13 5.10 8.75
N LEU A 18 2.09 5.13 10.08
CA LEU A 18 2.84 6.08 10.91
C LEU A 18 3.97 5.34 11.60
N GLY A 19 5.20 5.66 11.23
CA GLY A 19 6.41 5.10 11.85
C GLY A 19 6.86 5.93 13.04
N SER A 20 7.23 5.27 14.14
CA SER A 20 7.80 5.87 15.34
C SER A 20 9.23 5.39 15.57
N GLN A 21 10.10 6.28 16.06
CA GLN A 21 11.46 5.93 16.49
C GLN A 21 11.45 5.07 17.75
N LEU A 22 10.48 5.28 18.62
CA LEU A 22 10.30 4.54 19.87
C LEU A 22 9.27 3.43 19.70
N ASN A 23 9.33 2.42 20.58
CA ASN A 23 8.29 1.40 20.63
C ASN A 23 6.97 2.00 21.12
N LEU A 24 5.89 1.61 20.45
CA LEU A 24 4.54 1.96 20.86
C LEU A 24 4.20 1.29 22.21
N PRO A 25 3.26 1.85 23.00
CA PRO A 25 2.92 1.29 24.30
C PRO A 25 2.41 -0.14 24.18
N HIS A 26 2.79 -0.98 25.17
CA HIS A 26 2.41 -2.39 25.25
C HIS A 26 1.37 -2.68 26.33
N SER A 27 0.89 -1.65 27.06
CA SER A 27 -0.15 -1.83 28.07
C SER A 27 -1.42 -2.38 27.45
N ARG A 28 -1.87 -3.54 27.93
CA ARG A 28 -3.10 -4.18 27.45
C ARG A 28 -4.30 -3.23 27.51
N GLU A 29 -4.43 -2.48 28.59
CA GLU A 29 -5.52 -1.52 28.81
C GLU A 29 -5.48 -0.40 27.75
N THR A 30 -4.33 0.21 27.54
CA THR A 30 -4.12 1.25 26.52
C THR A 30 -4.51 0.77 25.13
N LEU A 31 -4.03 -0.41 24.73
CA LEU A 31 -4.24 -0.97 23.41
C LEU A 31 -5.72 -1.33 23.18
N LEU A 32 -6.36 -1.97 24.16
CA LEU A 32 -7.79 -2.30 24.07
C LEU A 32 -8.64 -1.03 23.99
N HIS A 33 -8.36 -0.04 24.84
CA HIS A 33 -9.10 1.23 24.83
C HIS A 33 -8.96 1.96 23.48
N PHE A 34 -7.77 1.92 22.87
CA PHE A 34 -7.58 2.47 21.52
C PHE A 34 -8.49 1.77 20.48
N PHE A 35 -8.47 0.43 20.45
CA PHE A 35 -9.30 -0.32 19.50
C PHE A 35 -10.80 -0.21 19.78
N GLU A 36 -11.23 -0.11 21.04
CA GLU A 36 -12.62 0.16 21.41
C GLU A 36 -13.09 1.52 20.87
N ARG A 37 -12.22 2.53 20.87
CA ARG A 37 -12.54 3.83 20.25
C ARG A 37 -12.67 3.73 18.74
N VAL A 38 -11.79 2.99 18.08
CA VAL A 38 -11.91 2.71 16.63
C VAL A 38 -13.21 1.96 16.34
N GLN A 39 -13.51 0.91 17.11
CA GLN A 39 -14.74 0.11 16.92
C GLN A 39 -16.01 0.90 17.14
N LYS A 40 -16.02 1.89 18.02
CA LYS A 40 -17.17 2.77 18.24
C LYS A 40 -17.56 3.54 16.97
N GLU A 41 -16.60 4.00 16.19
CA GLU A 41 -16.84 4.71 14.94
C GLU A 41 -17.02 3.74 13.74
N PHE A 42 -16.39 2.56 13.81
CA PHE A 42 -16.47 1.49 12.81
C PHE A 42 -16.96 0.19 13.43
N PRO A 43 -18.27 0.04 13.73
CA PRO A 43 -18.81 -1.10 14.47
C PRO A 43 -18.64 -2.47 13.78
N ASN A 44 -18.43 -2.47 12.47
CA ASN A 44 -18.19 -3.69 11.69
C ASN A 44 -16.78 -4.25 11.86
N MET A 45 -15.84 -3.49 12.44
CA MET A 45 -14.50 -3.97 12.78
C MET A 45 -14.55 -4.81 14.06
N THR A 46 -14.88 -6.09 13.92
CA THR A 46 -15.12 -6.99 15.05
C THR A 46 -14.08 -8.09 15.23
N ARG A 47 -13.22 -8.31 14.24
CA ARG A 47 -12.20 -9.35 14.27
C ARG A 47 -10.92 -8.83 14.88
N PHE A 48 -10.76 -9.05 16.18
CA PHE A 48 -9.52 -8.71 16.89
C PHE A 48 -8.59 -9.93 16.92
N ARG A 49 -7.34 -9.75 16.50
CA ARG A 49 -6.30 -10.80 16.50
C ARG A 49 -4.96 -10.27 17.00
N LYS A 50 -4.22 -11.15 17.66
CA LYS A 50 -2.81 -10.96 17.93
C LYS A 50 -2.02 -11.89 17.02
N ALA A 51 -1.11 -11.33 16.22
CA ALA A 51 -0.22 -12.10 15.37
C ALA A 51 0.94 -12.72 16.18
N ASP A 52 1.61 -13.71 15.61
CA ASP A 52 2.73 -14.41 16.26
C ASP A 52 3.92 -13.50 16.59
N ASN A 53 4.13 -12.46 15.79
CA ASN A 53 5.14 -11.42 16.02
C ASN A 53 4.74 -10.39 17.10
N GLY A 54 3.55 -10.53 17.66
CA GLY A 54 3.03 -9.66 18.72
C GLY A 54 2.18 -8.49 18.23
N ASP A 55 2.06 -8.27 16.92
CA ASP A 55 1.22 -7.23 16.34
C ASP A 55 -0.26 -7.46 16.66
N LEU A 56 -0.98 -6.38 16.88
CA LEU A 56 -2.40 -6.40 17.18
C LEU A 56 -3.18 -5.87 16.00
N ASN A 57 -4.17 -6.62 15.55
CA ASN A 57 -4.99 -6.27 14.41
C ASN A 57 -6.48 -6.25 14.79
N LEU A 58 -7.19 -5.24 14.30
CA LEU A 58 -8.65 -5.13 14.32
C LEU A 58 -9.13 -4.98 12.89
N GLU A 59 -10.04 -5.84 12.44
CA GLU A 59 -10.46 -5.84 11.03
C GLU A 59 -11.95 -6.16 10.87
N GLU A 60 -12.50 -5.74 9.73
CA GLU A 60 -13.81 -6.19 9.23
C GLU A 60 -13.70 -7.60 8.63
N ASP A 61 -14.82 -8.16 8.22
CA ASP A 61 -14.83 -9.45 7.54
C ASP A 61 -14.20 -9.32 6.14
N ARG A 62 -13.07 -10.00 5.93
CA ARG A 62 -12.38 -10.07 4.63
C ARG A 62 -13.17 -10.80 3.55
N GLY A 63 -14.19 -11.55 3.91
CA GLY A 63 -15.12 -12.17 2.96
C GLY A 63 -15.99 -11.14 2.22
N ASN A 64 -16.06 -9.92 2.71
CA ASN A 64 -16.65 -8.80 2.00
C ASN A 64 -15.65 -8.26 0.97
N HIS A 65 -16.15 -7.88 -0.21
CA HIS A 65 -15.30 -7.27 -1.24
C HIS A 65 -14.62 -5.97 -0.75
N SER A 66 -15.28 -5.19 0.11
CA SER A 66 -14.71 -4.00 0.76
C SER A 66 -14.58 -4.25 2.25
N TYR A 67 -13.40 -3.99 2.82
CA TYR A 67 -13.15 -4.14 4.25
C TYR A 67 -12.04 -3.21 4.76
N ARG A 68 -12.12 -2.87 6.05
CA ARG A 68 -11.14 -2.05 6.78
C ARG A 68 -10.33 -2.90 7.73
N TRP A 69 -9.11 -2.45 7.98
CA TRP A 69 -8.25 -3.02 9.00
C TRP A 69 -7.41 -1.93 9.68
N ALA A 70 -7.05 -2.16 10.93
CA ALA A 70 -6.14 -1.33 11.72
C ALA A 70 -5.17 -2.23 12.47
N ALA A 71 -3.91 -1.80 12.60
CA ALA A 71 -2.86 -2.56 13.26
C ALA A 71 -1.99 -1.67 14.15
N ILE A 72 -1.58 -2.21 15.29
CA ILE A 72 -0.53 -1.66 16.14
C ILE A 72 0.61 -2.66 16.15
N GLU A 73 1.74 -2.24 15.62
CA GLU A 73 2.98 -2.99 15.56
C GLU A 73 3.99 -2.41 16.57
N ALA A 74 5.16 -3.03 16.72
CA ALA A 74 6.14 -2.58 17.71
C ALA A 74 6.50 -1.08 17.59
N LYS A 75 6.69 -0.58 16.37
CA LYS A 75 7.07 0.82 16.07
C LYS A 75 6.21 1.48 15.00
N ARG A 76 5.05 0.93 14.72
CA ARG A 76 4.23 1.41 13.62
C ARG A 76 2.75 1.30 13.95
N LEU A 77 2.02 2.37 13.67
CA LEU A 77 0.57 2.37 13.60
C LEU A 77 0.18 2.28 12.12
N ALA A 78 -0.71 1.36 11.77
CA ALA A 78 -1.12 1.16 10.40
C ALA A 78 -2.64 0.99 10.28
N ALA A 79 -3.20 1.38 9.15
CA ALA A 79 -4.59 1.17 8.81
C ALA A 79 -4.74 1.01 7.30
N GLY A 80 -5.81 0.37 6.86
CA GLY A 80 -6.11 0.24 5.44
C GLY A 80 -7.59 0.04 5.17
N HIS A 81 -7.96 0.37 3.94
CA HIS A 81 -9.27 0.12 3.40
C HIS A 81 -9.13 -0.50 2.01
N VAL A 82 -9.56 -1.73 1.84
CA VAL A 82 -9.57 -2.46 0.58
C VAL A 82 -10.88 -2.18 -0.12
N ASN A 83 -10.83 -1.89 -1.42
CA ASN A 83 -11.96 -1.56 -2.29
C ASN A 83 -12.91 -0.51 -1.69
N PRO A 84 -12.39 0.66 -1.27
CA PRO A 84 -13.22 1.74 -0.77
C PRO A 84 -14.12 2.30 -1.88
N ALA A 85 -15.31 2.76 -1.52
CA ALA A 85 -16.21 3.41 -2.48
C ALA A 85 -15.67 4.76 -3.00
N SER A 86 -14.77 5.39 -2.25
CA SER A 86 -13.99 6.57 -2.66
C SER A 86 -12.75 6.71 -1.78
N ILE A 87 -11.81 7.58 -2.21
CA ILE A 87 -10.61 7.89 -1.42
C ILE A 87 -11.02 8.55 -0.09
N GLU A 88 -11.99 9.45 -0.09
CA GLU A 88 -12.50 10.10 1.12
C GLU A 88 -13.06 9.08 2.12
N GLU A 89 -13.70 8.02 1.62
CA GLU A 89 -14.20 6.94 2.47
C GLU A 89 -13.04 6.16 3.13
N ALA A 90 -11.97 5.91 2.40
CA ALA A 90 -10.77 5.28 2.96
C ALA A 90 -10.13 6.15 4.04
N LEU A 91 -10.06 7.47 3.81
CA LEU A 91 -9.41 8.40 4.73
C LEU A 91 -10.14 8.57 6.06
N LYS A 92 -11.42 8.20 6.18
CA LYS A 92 -12.15 8.31 7.46
C LYS A 92 -11.48 7.53 8.60
N LEU A 93 -11.12 6.26 8.34
CA LEU A 93 -10.39 5.46 9.33
C LEU A 93 -8.99 6.02 9.59
N HIS A 94 -8.28 6.42 8.55
CA HIS A 94 -6.93 6.95 8.66
C HIS A 94 -6.88 8.21 9.54
N LYS A 95 -7.80 9.15 9.34
CA LYS A 95 -7.93 10.37 10.15
C LYS A 95 -8.25 10.04 11.61
N LEU A 96 -9.21 9.15 11.84
CA LEU A 96 -9.54 8.74 13.19
C LEU A 96 -8.33 8.14 13.90
N MET A 97 -7.55 7.27 13.24
CA MET A 97 -6.33 6.70 13.81
C MET A 97 -5.33 7.77 14.22
N MET A 98 -5.14 8.80 13.38
CA MET A 98 -4.22 9.91 13.67
C MET A 98 -4.73 10.82 14.80
N GLN A 99 -6.03 11.02 14.90
CA GLN A 99 -6.64 11.78 16.01
C GLN A 99 -6.49 11.05 17.34
N LEU A 100 -6.65 9.73 17.34
CA LEU A 100 -6.56 8.93 18.57
C LEU A 100 -5.11 8.68 19.02
N ALA A 101 -4.17 8.59 18.08
CA ALA A 101 -2.79 8.19 18.35
C ALA A 101 -2.08 9.01 19.46
N PRO A 102 -2.10 10.35 19.45
CA PRO A 102 -1.45 11.14 20.49
C PRO A 102 -2.05 10.93 21.89
N TYR A 103 -3.36 10.80 21.98
CA TYR A 103 -4.09 10.75 23.25
C TYR A 103 -4.15 9.36 23.87
N HIS A 104 -4.28 8.33 23.04
CA HIS A 104 -4.45 6.95 23.52
C HIS A 104 -3.17 6.14 23.48
N LEU A 105 -2.28 6.40 22.53
CA LEU A 105 -0.99 5.72 22.42
C LEU A 105 0.18 6.57 22.89
N GLY A 106 -0.08 7.85 23.26
CA GLY A 106 0.96 8.76 23.74
C GLY A 106 2.00 9.12 22.67
N ILE A 107 1.67 8.96 21.38
CA ILE A 107 2.61 9.26 20.29
C ILE A 107 2.85 10.78 20.23
N SER A 108 4.10 11.16 20.49
CA SER A 108 4.55 12.54 20.40
C SER A 108 5.09 12.87 19.00
N PRO A 109 4.84 14.09 18.47
CA PRO A 109 5.47 14.51 17.20
C PRO A 109 7.00 14.35 17.17
N VAL A 110 7.68 14.43 18.32
CA VAL A 110 9.14 14.29 18.44
C VAL A 110 9.63 12.89 18.05
N GLU A 111 8.81 11.87 18.27
CA GLU A 111 9.20 10.48 17.99
C GLU A 111 8.74 9.96 16.62
N ILE A 112 7.94 10.74 15.89
CA ILE A 112 7.49 10.33 14.56
C ILE A 112 8.65 10.40 13.57
N ASP A 113 8.89 9.30 12.87
CA ASP A 113 9.91 9.17 11.85
C ASP A 113 9.33 9.51 10.46
N TYR A 114 8.20 8.89 10.11
CA TYR A 114 7.55 9.10 8.82
C TYR A 114 6.03 8.86 8.87
N LEU A 115 5.37 9.42 7.88
CA LEU A 115 3.98 9.14 7.53
C LEU A 115 3.92 8.66 6.08
N ASP A 116 3.32 7.48 5.84
CA ASP A 116 3.07 6.94 4.49
C ASP A 116 1.58 6.93 4.18
N ILE A 117 1.25 7.34 2.95
CA ILE A 117 0.01 6.97 2.27
C ILE A 117 0.40 6.07 1.11
N LEU A 118 -0.22 4.89 1.04
CA LEU A 118 0.01 3.90 -0.01
C LEU A 118 -1.29 3.67 -0.77
N PHE A 119 -1.22 3.82 -2.09
CA PHE A 119 -2.24 3.36 -3.03
C PHE A 119 -1.72 2.05 -3.65
N GLY A 120 -2.46 0.97 -3.42
CA GLY A 120 -2.11 -0.36 -3.91
C GLY A 120 -3.10 -0.86 -4.93
N PHE A 121 -2.60 -1.51 -5.97
CA PHE A 121 -3.35 -2.06 -7.09
C PHE A 121 -2.91 -3.50 -7.31
N ASP A 122 -3.83 -4.43 -7.16
CA ASP A 122 -3.59 -5.84 -7.38
C ASP A 122 -4.26 -6.28 -8.70
N LEU A 123 -3.49 -6.94 -9.56
CA LEU A 123 -3.94 -7.49 -10.85
C LEU A 123 -3.74 -9.02 -10.80
N ALA A 124 -4.84 -9.78 -10.84
CA ALA A 124 -4.81 -11.23 -10.82
C ALA A 124 -4.27 -11.77 -12.16
N PHE A 125 -3.35 -12.72 -12.09
CA PHE A 125 -2.83 -13.40 -13.25
C PHE A 125 -2.29 -14.78 -12.91
N THR A 126 -2.64 -15.79 -13.72
CA THR A 126 -2.09 -17.14 -13.64
C THR A 126 -1.06 -17.32 -14.75
N GLY A 127 0.22 -17.16 -14.40
CA GLY A 127 1.33 -17.23 -15.36
C GLY A 127 2.62 -16.64 -14.79
N ASN A 128 3.60 -16.43 -15.67
CA ASN A 128 4.85 -15.79 -15.27
C ASN A 128 4.65 -14.27 -15.13
N HIS A 129 4.55 -13.78 -13.89
CA HIS A 129 4.41 -12.36 -13.59
C HIS A 129 5.59 -11.53 -14.10
N ASP A 130 6.80 -12.08 -14.03
CA ASP A 130 8.02 -11.38 -14.43
C ASP A 130 8.09 -11.19 -15.96
N GLU A 131 7.50 -12.11 -16.74
CA GLU A 131 7.35 -11.91 -18.19
C GLU A 131 6.38 -10.78 -18.52
N ILE A 132 5.26 -10.66 -17.78
CA ILE A 132 4.32 -9.54 -17.92
C ILE A 132 5.02 -8.21 -17.65
N ILE A 133 5.81 -8.12 -16.57
CA ILE A 133 6.52 -6.90 -16.21
C ILE A 133 7.66 -6.60 -17.18
N SER A 134 8.44 -7.62 -17.58
CA SER A 134 9.49 -7.48 -18.60
C SER A 134 8.93 -6.88 -19.91
N GLU A 135 7.84 -7.44 -20.42
CA GLU A 135 7.20 -6.98 -21.65
C GLU A 135 6.60 -5.59 -21.51
N SER A 136 5.79 -5.36 -20.46
CA SER A 136 5.01 -4.13 -20.32
C SER A 136 5.83 -2.90 -19.92
N MET A 137 6.93 -3.08 -19.18
CA MET A 137 7.70 -1.99 -18.60
C MET A 137 9.14 -1.90 -19.10
N PHE A 138 9.73 -3.01 -19.57
CA PHE A 138 11.13 -3.06 -19.96
C PHE A 138 11.37 -3.31 -21.43
N GLY A 139 10.34 -3.55 -22.26
CA GLY A 139 10.48 -3.93 -23.66
C GLY A 139 11.38 -3.02 -24.51
N SER A 140 11.45 -1.71 -24.20
CA SER A 140 12.35 -0.77 -24.86
C SER A 140 13.50 -0.29 -23.94
N SER A 141 13.67 -0.88 -22.77
CA SER A 141 14.69 -0.49 -21.80
C SER A 141 16.00 -1.23 -22.05
N PRO A 142 17.17 -0.59 -21.93
CA PRO A 142 18.47 -1.28 -21.94
C PRO A 142 18.59 -2.40 -20.89
N LEU A 143 17.83 -2.34 -19.80
CA LEU A 143 17.82 -3.38 -18.77
C LEU A 143 17.21 -4.71 -19.23
N ASN A 144 16.52 -4.71 -20.38
CA ASN A 144 15.93 -5.93 -20.95
C ASN A 144 16.93 -6.76 -21.80
N CYS A 145 18.17 -6.30 -21.96
CA CYS A 145 19.16 -6.92 -22.85
C CYS A 145 19.42 -8.41 -22.57
N LEU A 146 19.29 -8.84 -21.30
CA LEU A 146 19.47 -10.27 -20.93
C LEU A 146 18.23 -11.12 -21.30
N ALA A 147 17.05 -10.53 -21.37
CA ALA A 147 15.83 -11.22 -21.79
C ALA A 147 15.76 -11.43 -23.31
N GLU A 148 16.61 -10.75 -24.10
CA GLU A 148 16.75 -10.92 -25.56
C GLU A 148 17.60 -12.14 -25.94
N GLU A 149 18.33 -12.74 -25.00
CA GLU A 149 19.11 -13.96 -25.24
C GLU A 149 18.20 -15.14 -25.57
N GLY A 150 18.59 -15.92 -26.59
CA GLY A 150 17.78 -17.04 -27.07
C GLY A 150 17.53 -18.07 -25.97
N GLY A 151 16.26 -18.28 -25.61
CA GLY A 151 15.81 -19.18 -24.56
C GLY A 151 15.84 -18.61 -23.15
N ALA A 152 16.18 -17.34 -22.97
CA ALA A 152 16.06 -16.64 -21.67
C ALA A 152 14.60 -16.57 -21.23
N ARG A 153 14.37 -16.63 -19.93
CA ARG A 153 13.05 -16.50 -19.28
C ARG A 153 13.14 -15.51 -18.14
N ALA A 154 12.15 -14.64 -18.03
CA ALA A 154 12.07 -13.69 -16.92
C ALA A 154 11.85 -14.43 -15.59
N VAL A 155 12.60 -14.07 -14.55
CA VAL A 155 12.59 -14.73 -13.22
C VAL A 155 12.41 -13.72 -12.09
N ASP A 156 12.90 -12.49 -12.27
CA ASP A 156 12.80 -11.42 -11.27
C ASP A 156 12.84 -10.05 -11.96
N PHE A 157 11.65 -9.46 -12.15
CA PHE A 157 11.44 -8.13 -12.69
C PHE A 157 10.57 -7.32 -11.73
N GLN A 158 11.17 -6.81 -10.66
CA GLN A 158 10.47 -6.06 -9.61
C GLN A 158 11.04 -4.62 -9.51
N PRO A 159 10.64 -3.72 -10.44
CA PRO A 159 11.18 -2.36 -10.45
C PRO A 159 10.72 -1.58 -9.22
N THR A 160 11.68 -0.92 -8.58
CA THR A 160 11.47 0.05 -7.51
C THR A 160 12.09 1.38 -7.91
N VAL A 161 11.29 2.45 -7.85
CA VAL A 161 11.77 3.81 -8.13
C VAL A 161 11.29 4.75 -7.04
N THR A 162 12.23 5.50 -6.44
CA THR A 162 11.91 6.54 -5.45
C THR A 162 12.43 7.89 -5.93
N VAL A 163 11.59 8.91 -5.85
CA VAL A 163 11.94 10.29 -6.18
C VAL A 163 11.54 11.24 -5.06
N ALA A 164 12.35 12.28 -4.84
CA ALA A 164 11.96 13.39 -3.97
C ALA A 164 11.00 14.32 -4.72
N LEU A 165 9.90 14.69 -4.06
CA LEU A 165 8.91 15.65 -4.59
C LEU A 165 9.15 17.07 -4.08
N THR A 166 10.04 17.24 -3.08
CA THR A 166 10.44 18.52 -2.49
C THR A 166 11.96 18.65 -2.48
N GLU A 167 12.47 19.89 -2.49
CA GLU A 167 13.92 20.17 -2.51
C GLU A 167 14.65 19.62 -1.27
N ASP A 168 13.98 19.62 -0.12
CA ASP A 168 14.49 19.06 1.14
C ASP A 168 14.41 17.54 1.24
N CYS A 169 13.92 16.87 0.19
CA CYS A 169 13.71 15.43 0.10
C CYS A 169 12.78 14.84 1.19
N ARG A 170 12.01 15.65 1.90
CA ARG A 170 11.14 15.17 2.96
C ARG A 170 9.84 14.56 2.47
N LEU A 171 9.32 15.02 1.33
CA LEU A 171 8.22 14.34 0.65
C LEU A 171 8.78 13.54 -0.52
N GLN A 172 8.56 12.24 -0.50
CA GLN A 172 9.03 11.30 -1.51
C GLN A 172 7.87 10.52 -2.10
N ALA A 173 7.95 10.20 -3.39
CA ALA A 173 7.08 9.24 -4.05
C ALA A 173 7.89 8.01 -4.45
N ARG A 174 7.37 6.83 -4.13
CA ARG A 174 7.96 5.54 -4.47
C ARG A 174 6.95 4.70 -5.23
N ILE A 175 7.40 4.10 -6.30
CA ILE A 175 6.68 3.07 -7.04
C ILE A 175 7.38 1.74 -6.77
N ASP A 176 6.63 0.73 -6.35
CA ASP A 176 7.08 -0.65 -6.28
C ASP A 176 6.17 -1.52 -7.14
N VAL A 177 6.74 -2.36 -7.97
CA VAL A 177 6.03 -3.46 -8.62
C VAL A 177 6.51 -4.77 -8.02
N VAL A 178 5.58 -5.56 -7.50
CA VAL A 178 5.89 -6.81 -6.81
C VAL A 178 5.25 -7.97 -7.57
N THR A 179 6.11 -8.87 -8.04
CA THR A 179 5.73 -10.15 -8.65
C THR A 179 5.78 -11.27 -7.60
N ARG A 180 5.10 -12.38 -7.86
CA ARG A 180 5.06 -13.53 -6.93
C ARG A 180 5.49 -14.84 -7.58
N THR A 181 5.90 -14.79 -8.84
CA THR A 181 6.46 -15.93 -9.53
C THR A 181 7.85 -16.25 -8.99
N ASN A 182 8.17 -17.51 -8.90
CA ASN A 182 9.49 -17.97 -8.47
C ASN A 182 10.14 -18.88 -9.53
N SER A 183 11.44 -19.11 -9.41
CA SER A 183 12.24 -19.90 -10.37
C SER A 183 11.71 -21.33 -10.55
N TYR A 184 11.08 -21.91 -9.54
CA TYR A 184 10.51 -23.25 -9.65
C TYR A 184 9.31 -23.24 -10.60
N GLN A 185 8.38 -22.31 -10.42
CA GLN A 185 7.22 -22.14 -11.29
C GLN A 185 7.63 -21.82 -12.74
N VAL A 186 8.63 -20.92 -12.92
CA VAL A 186 9.18 -20.63 -14.26
C VAL A 186 9.73 -21.87 -14.93
N ARG A 187 10.44 -22.75 -14.19
CA ARG A 187 11.02 -23.99 -14.72
C ARG A 187 9.96 -25.03 -15.08
N THR A 188 8.96 -25.21 -14.24
CA THR A 188 7.95 -26.27 -14.39
C THR A 188 6.78 -25.87 -15.27
N GLY A 189 6.50 -24.56 -15.39
CA GLY A 189 5.28 -24.04 -16.03
C GLY A 189 4.03 -24.20 -15.17
N ASP A 190 4.15 -24.59 -13.90
CA ASP A 190 3.05 -24.79 -12.96
C ASP A 190 2.87 -23.52 -12.13
N TYR A 191 1.98 -22.64 -12.57
CA TYR A 191 1.71 -21.36 -11.96
C TYR A 191 0.42 -21.41 -11.13
N SER A 192 0.47 -20.90 -9.91
CA SER A 192 -0.72 -20.59 -9.10
C SER A 192 -1.35 -19.28 -9.53
N GLU A 193 -2.65 -19.16 -9.32
CA GLU A 193 -3.32 -17.86 -9.38
C GLU A 193 -2.80 -16.98 -8.23
N ASP A 194 -2.24 -15.83 -8.59
CA ASP A 194 -1.72 -14.85 -7.65
C ASP A 194 -1.81 -13.46 -8.27
N VAL A 195 -1.40 -12.41 -7.56
CA VAL A 195 -1.52 -11.04 -8.03
C VAL A 195 -0.17 -10.39 -8.35
N ILE A 196 -0.13 -9.59 -9.40
CA ILE A 196 0.91 -8.59 -9.60
C ILE A 196 0.46 -7.34 -8.82
N SER A 197 1.26 -6.87 -7.87
CA SER A 197 0.92 -5.69 -7.08
C SER A 197 1.73 -4.48 -7.54
N VAL A 198 1.04 -3.37 -7.74
CA VAL A 198 1.66 -2.06 -8.00
C VAL A 198 1.36 -1.16 -6.81
N TYR A 199 2.38 -0.60 -6.21
CA TYR A 199 2.26 0.32 -5.08
C TYR A 199 2.76 1.72 -5.46
N LEU A 200 1.94 2.73 -5.23
CA LEU A 200 2.38 4.12 -5.14
C LEU A 200 2.40 4.50 -3.67
N ILE A 201 3.57 4.81 -3.14
CA ILE A 201 3.76 5.21 -1.75
C ILE A 201 4.23 6.66 -1.72
N LEU A 202 3.46 7.53 -1.10
CA LEU A 202 3.93 8.84 -0.69
C LEU A 202 4.39 8.76 0.74
N ARG A 203 5.68 9.11 0.98
CA ARG A 203 6.29 9.18 2.30
C ARG A 203 6.65 10.60 2.64
N ARG A 204 6.18 11.06 3.80
CA ARG A 204 6.62 12.30 4.39
C ARG A 204 7.46 12.02 5.64
N TYR A 205 8.73 12.40 5.60
CA TYR A 205 9.61 12.37 6.75
C TYR A 205 9.30 13.53 7.68
N TRP A 206 9.29 13.23 8.98
CA TRP A 206 9.08 14.23 9.99
C TRP A 206 10.31 15.13 10.11
N GLY A 207 10.12 16.43 10.05
CA GLY A 207 11.19 17.41 10.26
C GLY A 207 10.99 18.17 11.57
N ASP A 208 11.62 19.34 11.69
CA ASP A 208 11.47 20.21 12.86
C ASP A 208 9.99 20.58 13.05
N HIS A 209 9.29 19.79 13.84
CA HIS A 209 7.88 19.90 14.28
C HIS A 209 6.88 20.38 13.21
N PRO A 210 6.01 19.51 12.72
CA PRO A 210 4.96 19.94 11.80
C PRO A 210 4.05 20.93 12.53
N LYS A 211 3.78 22.06 11.86
CA LYS A 211 2.85 23.07 12.36
C LYS A 211 1.40 22.71 12.10
N GLU A 212 1.17 21.64 11.30
CA GLU A 212 -0.14 21.23 10.84
C GLU A 212 -0.62 19.95 11.53
N PRO A 213 -1.94 19.83 11.78
CA PRO A 213 -2.53 18.57 12.22
C PRO A 213 -2.25 17.44 11.25
N MET A 214 -2.00 16.22 11.76
CA MET A 214 -1.70 15.03 10.95
C MET A 214 -2.81 14.70 9.96
N GLU A 215 -4.06 15.00 10.30
CA GLU A 215 -5.22 14.76 9.44
C GLU A 215 -5.18 15.56 8.14
N ASN A 216 -4.73 16.82 8.21
CA ASN A 216 -4.59 17.67 7.02
C ASN A 216 -3.48 17.16 6.10
N MET A 217 -2.38 16.69 6.69
CA MET A 217 -1.27 16.09 5.95
C MET A 217 -1.70 14.84 5.18
N ILE A 218 -2.56 14.00 5.78
CA ILE A 218 -3.10 12.81 5.12
C ILE A 218 -3.94 13.20 3.90
N GLU A 219 -4.80 14.23 4.01
CA GLU A 219 -5.60 14.71 2.88
C GLU A 219 -4.74 15.24 1.74
N GLU A 220 -3.75 16.08 2.07
CA GLU A 220 -2.81 16.62 1.09
C GLU A 220 -2.05 15.49 0.36
N MET A 221 -1.51 14.54 1.12
CA MET A 221 -0.77 13.41 0.56
C MET A 221 -1.66 12.51 -0.30
N ALA A 222 -2.89 12.23 0.13
CA ALA A 222 -3.84 11.42 -0.63
C ALA A 222 -4.28 12.11 -1.93
N THR A 223 -4.54 13.42 -1.89
CA THR A 223 -4.84 14.21 -3.08
C THR A 223 -3.67 14.16 -4.06
N ARG A 224 -2.44 14.33 -3.57
CA ARG A 224 -1.24 14.25 -4.41
C ARG A 224 -1.03 12.84 -4.98
N ALA A 225 -1.32 11.79 -4.22
CA ALA A 225 -1.27 10.41 -4.70
C ALA A 225 -2.28 10.18 -5.83
N ASP A 226 -3.52 10.67 -5.70
CA ASP A 226 -4.56 10.57 -6.72
C ASP A 226 -4.18 11.29 -8.03
N GLU A 227 -3.61 12.49 -7.93
CA GLU A 227 -3.07 13.23 -9.08
C GLU A 227 -1.97 12.44 -9.81
N LEU A 228 -1.03 11.85 -9.06
CA LEU A 228 0.04 11.02 -9.63
C LEU A 228 -0.51 9.74 -10.25
N CYS A 229 -1.51 9.12 -9.62
CA CYS A 229 -2.19 7.95 -10.19
C CYS A 229 -2.83 8.29 -11.53
N SER A 230 -3.63 9.33 -11.59
CA SER A 230 -4.36 9.73 -12.79
C SER A 230 -3.42 10.14 -13.94
N SER A 231 -2.35 10.90 -13.61
CA SER A 231 -1.44 11.46 -14.63
C SER A 231 -0.32 10.51 -15.06
N HIS A 232 0.11 9.59 -14.21
CA HIS A 232 1.30 8.76 -14.45
C HIS A 232 1.08 7.26 -14.27
N ILE A 233 0.55 6.82 -13.10
CA ILE A 233 0.50 5.39 -12.77
C ILE A 233 -0.48 4.64 -13.68
N ILE A 234 -1.71 5.14 -13.82
CA ILE A 234 -2.71 4.52 -14.68
C ILE A 234 -2.23 4.43 -16.13
N PRO A 235 -1.86 5.54 -16.81
CA PRO A 235 -1.55 5.47 -18.23
C PRO A 235 -0.22 4.78 -18.56
N ARG A 236 0.76 4.79 -17.66
CA ARG A 236 2.12 4.34 -17.94
C ARG A 236 2.51 3.03 -17.28
N ILE A 237 1.75 2.57 -16.28
CA ILE A 237 2.06 1.35 -15.53
C ILE A 237 0.87 0.39 -15.57
N LEU A 238 -0.29 0.78 -14.99
CA LEU A 238 -1.42 -0.14 -14.86
C LEU A 238 -1.98 -0.59 -16.22
N ARG A 239 -2.20 0.35 -17.14
CA ARG A 239 -2.70 0.01 -18.49
C ARG A 239 -1.76 -0.91 -19.28
N PRO A 240 -0.45 -0.66 -19.37
CA PRO A 240 0.47 -1.59 -20.02
C PRO A 240 0.45 -2.99 -19.41
N ILE A 241 0.46 -3.09 -18.06
CA ILE A 241 0.39 -4.39 -17.37
C ILE A 241 -0.93 -5.09 -17.66
N SER A 242 -2.07 -4.40 -17.50
CA SER A 242 -3.40 -4.94 -17.77
C SER A 242 -3.54 -5.40 -19.23
N ASN A 243 -3.01 -4.64 -20.20
CA ASN A 243 -3.01 -5.03 -21.61
C ASN A 243 -2.14 -6.27 -21.88
N ALA A 244 -0.98 -6.37 -21.25
CA ALA A 244 -0.11 -7.54 -21.35
C ALA A 244 -0.77 -8.80 -20.78
N ILE A 245 -1.47 -8.68 -19.64
CA ILE A 245 -2.28 -9.76 -19.07
C ILE A 245 -3.39 -10.17 -20.04
N ALA A 246 -4.18 -9.20 -20.53
CA ALA A 246 -5.30 -9.48 -21.44
C ALA A 246 -4.88 -10.12 -22.77
N SER A 247 -3.64 -9.89 -23.23
CA SER A 247 -3.10 -10.52 -24.45
C SER A 247 -2.75 -12.00 -24.27
N ARG A 248 -2.68 -12.49 -23.02
CA ARG A 248 -2.29 -13.87 -22.66
C ARG A 248 -3.45 -14.69 -22.06
N SER A 249 -4.58 -14.03 -21.77
CA SER A 249 -5.84 -14.66 -21.34
C SER A 249 -6.67 -15.07 -22.53
#